data_5294034e45b699b5fe42fbd019581f85
#
_entry.id   5294034e45b699b5fe42fbd019581f85
#
_cell.length_a   1.000
_cell.length_b   1.000
_cell.length_c   1.000
_cell.angle_alpha   90.00
_cell.angle_beta   90.00
_cell.angle_gamma   90.00
#
_symmetry.space_group_name_H-M   'P 1'
#
loop_
_entity.id
_entity.type
_entity.pdbx_description
1 polymer ?
#
loop_
_entity_poly.entity_id
_entity_poly.type
_entity_poly.pdbx_seq_one_letter_code
_entity_poly.pdbx_strand_id
1 'polypeptide(L)'
;PPKGKSKHVSPLGDDNSQMPAINISEGFNLGFCRCRPGKGPLMHNHDTNETFMPITGKWRCEWNEGDELEHVDLGPCDVISFPPGCSRRFMNVTEGEEDKDHLLLVVIAGNAPKAEFTDLAYERIKQFETTNN
;
A
#
# COMPACT_ATOMS: atom_id res chain seq x y z
N PRO A 1 -6.38 9.63 18.11
CA PRO A 1 -6.99 8.31 17.98
C PRO A 1 -7.71 7.98 19.29
N PRO A 2 -8.88 7.34 19.26
CA PRO A 2 -9.35 6.72 20.46
C PRO A 2 -8.17 5.91 21.00
N LYS A 3 -7.98 5.89 22.32
CA LYS A 3 -6.86 5.22 23.00
C LYS A 3 -6.91 3.69 22.81
N GLY A 4 -7.05 3.24 21.62
CA GLY A 4 -6.90 1.89 21.16
C GLY A 4 -5.64 1.84 20.35
N LYS A 5 -4.78 0.95 20.68
CA LYS A 5 -3.50 0.67 20.02
C LYS A 5 -3.69 0.16 18.57
N SER A 6 -4.31 0.95 17.71
CA SER A 6 -4.16 0.70 16.29
C SER A 6 -2.77 1.22 15.90
N LYS A 7 -1.79 0.35 15.91
CA LYS A 7 -0.59 0.61 15.16
C LYS A 7 -1.06 0.91 13.74
N HIS A 8 -0.89 2.12 13.31
CA HIS A 8 -1.00 2.47 11.91
C HIS A 8 0.10 1.67 11.22
N VAL A 9 -0.28 0.54 10.65
CA VAL A 9 0.66 -0.21 9.81
C VAL A 9 0.75 0.57 8.51
N SER A 10 1.70 1.50 8.48
CA SER A 10 2.07 2.11 7.21
C SER A 10 2.49 0.98 6.26
N PRO A 11 1.93 0.89 5.06
CA PRO A 11 2.38 -0.08 4.06
C PRO A 11 3.86 0.11 3.67
N LEU A 12 4.50 1.18 4.15
CA LEU A 12 5.90 1.54 3.91
C LEU A 12 6.80 1.31 5.14
N GLY A 13 6.28 0.71 6.23
CA GLY A 13 7.02 0.44 7.46
C GLY A 13 6.68 1.39 8.62
N ASP A 14 7.34 1.20 9.75
CA ASP A 14 7.12 1.92 11.02
C ASP A 14 7.71 3.36 11.01
N ASP A 15 7.51 4.12 9.96
CA ASP A 15 7.94 5.51 9.94
C ASP A 15 6.96 6.38 10.74
N ASN A 16 7.31 6.66 11.99
CA ASN A 16 6.56 7.55 12.88
C ASN A 16 6.53 9.02 12.41
N SER A 17 7.29 9.38 11.39
CA SER A 17 7.27 10.72 10.80
C SER A 17 5.99 11.02 10.01
N GLN A 18 5.18 10.01 9.76
CA GLN A 18 3.97 10.10 8.95
C GLN A 18 2.67 10.08 9.75
N MET A 19 2.70 10.60 10.97
CA MET A 19 1.48 10.75 11.76
C MET A 19 0.53 11.75 11.06
N PRO A 20 -0.74 11.37 10.84
CA PRO A 20 -1.68 12.28 10.21
C PRO A 20 -1.93 13.51 11.09
N ALA A 21 -2.01 14.68 10.48
CA ALA A 21 -2.34 15.92 11.17
C ALA A 21 -3.79 15.90 11.72
N ILE A 22 -4.67 15.15 11.08
CA ILE A 22 -6.05 14.93 11.51
C ILE A 22 -6.18 13.49 11.98
N ASN A 23 -6.41 13.31 13.28
CA ASN A 23 -6.48 11.99 13.92
C ASN A 23 -7.93 11.45 14.05
N ILE A 24 -8.83 11.95 13.24
CA ILE A 24 -10.23 11.51 13.20
C ILE A 24 -10.47 10.83 11.88
N SER A 25 -10.88 9.58 11.91
CA SER A 25 -11.32 8.85 10.73
C SER A 25 -12.66 8.20 11.01
N GLU A 26 -13.67 8.60 10.24
CA GLU A 26 -14.99 7.98 10.27
C GLU A 26 -15.37 7.53 8.87
N GLY A 27 -15.60 6.23 8.71
CA GLY A 27 -16.02 5.61 7.46
C GLY A 27 -14.89 5.30 6.49
N PHE A 28 -13.83 6.09 6.42
CA PHE A 28 -12.67 5.83 5.56
C PHE A 28 -11.42 6.58 6.01
N ASN A 29 -10.28 6.10 5.56
CA ASN A 29 -8.99 6.76 5.67
C ASN A 29 -8.50 7.14 4.27
N LEU A 30 -8.00 8.35 4.13
CA LEU A 30 -7.47 8.89 2.89
C LEU A 30 -6.03 9.32 3.10
N GLY A 31 -5.15 8.94 2.19
CA GLY A 31 -3.75 9.32 2.24
C GLY A 31 -3.09 9.26 0.87
N PHE A 32 -1.87 9.76 0.84
CA PHE A 32 -1.00 9.63 -0.31
C PHE A 32 0.15 8.68 0.00
N CYS A 33 0.43 7.78 -0.92
CA CYS A 33 1.69 7.06 -0.96
C CYS A 33 2.65 7.81 -1.88
N ARG A 34 3.84 8.09 -1.36
CA ARG A 34 4.93 8.71 -2.13
C ARG A 34 6.10 7.76 -2.19
N CYS A 35 6.50 7.37 -3.37
CA CYS A 35 7.71 6.58 -3.54
C CYS A 35 8.32 6.72 -4.92
N ARG A 36 9.61 6.37 -4.99
CA ARG A 36 10.38 6.31 -6.23
C ARG A 36 9.99 5.08 -7.06
N PRO A 37 10.32 5.08 -8.36
CA PRO A 37 10.18 3.90 -9.20
C PRO A 37 10.82 2.65 -8.59
N GLY A 38 10.17 1.51 -8.74
CA GLY A 38 10.57 0.23 -8.17
C GLY A 38 10.18 0.01 -6.70
N LYS A 39 9.53 0.98 -6.06
CA LYS A 39 9.11 0.90 -4.65
C LYS A 39 7.59 0.75 -4.52
N GLY A 40 7.20 0.12 -3.44
CA GLY A 40 5.82 -0.16 -3.05
C GLY A 40 5.77 -1.16 -1.89
N PRO A 41 4.59 -1.41 -1.31
CA PRO A 41 4.44 -2.37 -0.22
C PRO A 41 4.59 -3.81 -0.69
N LEU A 42 4.77 -4.71 0.26
CA LEU A 42 4.63 -6.14 0.04
C LEU A 42 3.16 -6.53 -0.13
N MET A 43 2.93 -7.72 -0.68
CA MET A 43 1.59 -8.27 -0.85
C MET A 43 0.90 -8.41 0.51
N HIS A 44 -0.31 -7.87 0.61
CA HIS A 44 -1.11 -7.85 1.83
C HIS A 44 -2.59 -7.79 1.49
N ASN A 45 -3.44 -7.99 2.49
CA ASN A 45 -4.88 -7.78 2.38
C ASN A 45 -5.38 -6.81 3.45
N HIS A 46 -6.60 -6.34 3.27
CA HIS A 46 -7.35 -5.58 4.25
C HIS A 46 -8.72 -6.23 4.49
N ASP A 47 -9.31 -5.96 5.65
CA ASP A 47 -10.67 -6.37 5.99
C ASP A 47 -11.74 -5.42 5.43
N THR A 48 -11.34 -4.41 4.70
CA THR A 48 -12.20 -3.41 4.06
C THR A 48 -11.77 -3.16 2.61
N ASN A 49 -12.58 -2.42 1.86
CA ASN A 49 -12.23 -1.98 0.51
C ASN A 49 -11.07 -0.98 0.53
N GLU A 50 -10.20 -1.10 -0.46
CA GLU A 50 -9.14 -0.14 -0.70
C GLU A 50 -9.15 0.28 -2.17
N THR A 51 -9.02 1.59 -2.41
CA THR A 51 -9.07 2.20 -3.75
C THR A 51 -7.82 3.01 -4.00
N PHE A 52 -7.24 2.87 -5.19
CA PHE A 52 -6.04 3.59 -5.63
C PHE A 52 -6.34 4.45 -6.85
N MET A 53 -5.73 5.62 -6.88
CA MET A 53 -5.70 6.51 -8.05
C MET A 53 -4.33 7.17 -8.16
N PRO A 54 -3.53 6.92 -9.21
CA PRO A 54 -2.32 7.68 -9.46
C PRO A 54 -2.61 9.18 -9.63
N ILE A 55 -1.85 10.01 -8.95
CA ILE A 55 -1.84 11.46 -9.15
C ILE A 55 -0.74 11.82 -10.15
N THR A 56 0.44 11.23 -9.96
CA THR A 56 1.59 11.35 -10.87
C THR A 56 2.23 9.99 -11.12
N GLY A 57 2.88 9.84 -12.25
CA GLY A 57 3.59 8.63 -12.61
C GLY A 57 2.71 7.47 -13.08
N LYS A 58 3.34 6.33 -13.27
CA LYS A 58 2.71 5.08 -13.68
C LYS A 58 2.83 4.07 -12.56
N TRP A 59 1.72 3.44 -12.20
CA TRP A 59 1.66 2.52 -11.07
C TRP A 59 1.11 1.17 -11.50
N ARG A 60 1.79 0.11 -11.06
CA ARG A 60 1.32 -1.25 -11.23
C ARG A 60 0.59 -1.70 -9.98
N CYS A 61 -0.65 -2.10 -10.13
CA CYS A 61 -1.41 -2.80 -9.10
C CYS A 61 -1.42 -4.29 -9.44
N GLU A 62 -1.05 -5.11 -8.46
CA GLU A 62 -1.00 -6.56 -8.57
C GLU A 62 -1.94 -7.18 -7.55
N TRP A 63 -2.55 -8.31 -7.91
CA TRP A 63 -3.39 -9.09 -7.01
C TRP A 63 -3.17 -10.59 -7.24
N ASN A 64 -3.63 -11.39 -6.28
CA ASN A 64 -3.29 -12.80 -6.16
C ASN A 64 -1.79 -13.02 -5.90
N GLU A 65 -1.34 -14.25 -5.88
CA GLU A 65 0.05 -14.62 -5.66
C GLU A 65 0.45 -15.84 -6.49
N GLY A 66 1.77 -16.03 -6.63
CA GLY A 66 2.33 -17.18 -7.31
C GLY A 66 1.93 -17.22 -8.77
N ASP A 67 1.49 -18.39 -9.23
CA ASP A 67 1.11 -18.62 -10.63
C ASP A 67 -0.20 -17.91 -11.03
N GLU A 68 -0.95 -17.42 -10.06
CA GLU A 68 -2.22 -16.68 -10.27
C GLU A 68 -2.04 -15.15 -10.23
N LEU A 69 -0.81 -14.68 -10.13
CA LEU A 69 -0.51 -13.24 -10.07
C LEU A 69 -1.00 -12.54 -11.33
N GLU A 70 -1.83 -11.53 -11.14
CA GLU A 70 -2.34 -10.65 -12.18
C GLU A 70 -1.95 -9.21 -11.89
N HIS A 71 -1.96 -8.36 -12.89
CA HIS A 71 -1.66 -6.95 -12.71
C HIS A 71 -2.34 -6.06 -13.75
N VAL A 72 -2.38 -4.79 -13.42
CA VAL A 72 -2.74 -3.71 -14.34
C VAL A 72 -1.84 -2.50 -14.07
N ASP A 73 -1.44 -1.82 -15.12
CA ASP A 73 -0.73 -0.55 -15.03
C ASP A 73 -1.70 0.62 -15.17
N LEU A 74 -1.62 1.55 -14.22
CA LEU A 74 -2.48 2.72 -14.12
C LEU A 74 -1.67 3.99 -14.36
N GLY A 75 -2.23 4.90 -15.13
CA GLY A 75 -1.76 6.26 -15.26
C GLY A 75 -2.57 7.25 -14.41
N PRO A 76 -2.23 8.55 -14.42
CA PRO A 76 -2.98 9.57 -13.67
C PRO A 76 -4.47 9.54 -13.99
N CYS A 77 -5.28 9.62 -12.94
CA CYS A 77 -6.74 9.58 -12.95
C CYS A 77 -7.39 8.21 -13.28
N ASP A 78 -6.61 7.17 -13.54
CA ASP A 78 -7.14 5.81 -13.54
C ASP A 78 -7.44 5.37 -12.10
N VAL A 79 -8.49 4.57 -11.91
CA VAL A 79 -8.92 4.12 -10.59
C VAL A 79 -9.07 2.61 -10.55
N ILE A 80 -8.57 1.99 -9.47
CA ILE A 80 -8.81 0.59 -9.18
C ILE A 80 -9.24 0.42 -7.72
N SER A 81 -10.16 -0.49 -7.46
CA SER A 81 -10.63 -0.82 -6.12
C SER A 81 -10.52 -2.31 -5.87
N PHE A 82 -10.06 -2.67 -4.67
CA PHE A 82 -9.94 -4.06 -4.22
C PHE A 82 -10.94 -4.36 -3.11
N PRO A 83 -11.69 -5.47 -3.21
CA PRO A 83 -12.61 -5.88 -2.16
C PRO A 83 -11.87 -6.39 -0.92
N PRO A 84 -12.58 -6.51 0.22
CA PRO A 84 -12.03 -7.11 1.43
C PRO A 84 -11.44 -8.50 1.18
N GLY A 85 -10.30 -8.80 1.79
CA GLY A 85 -9.64 -10.10 1.72
C GLY A 85 -8.85 -10.38 0.44
N CYS A 86 -8.99 -9.55 -0.59
CA CYS A 86 -8.16 -9.68 -1.80
C CYS A 86 -6.71 -9.31 -1.49
N SER A 87 -5.78 -10.22 -1.71
CA SER A 87 -4.35 -9.93 -1.62
C SER A 87 -3.92 -9.04 -2.76
N ARG A 88 -3.27 -7.91 -2.44
CA ARG A 88 -2.84 -6.91 -3.42
C ARG A 88 -1.58 -6.19 -2.97
N ARG A 89 -0.95 -5.57 -3.91
CA ARG A 89 0.10 -4.57 -3.73
C ARG A 89 0.10 -3.58 -4.89
N PHE A 90 0.78 -2.47 -4.70
CA PHE A 90 1.06 -1.51 -5.75
C PHE A 90 2.56 -1.20 -5.81
N MET A 91 3.03 -0.78 -6.96
CA MET A 91 4.44 -0.40 -7.16
C MET A 91 4.51 0.74 -8.17
N ASN A 92 5.36 1.71 -7.89
CA ASN A 92 5.69 2.74 -8.87
C ASN A 92 6.53 2.11 -9.99
N VAL A 93 6.03 2.13 -11.22
CA VAL A 93 6.70 1.60 -12.41
C VAL A 93 6.98 2.67 -13.45
N THR A 94 7.07 3.92 -13.02
CA THR A 94 7.40 5.05 -13.90
C THR A 94 8.79 4.86 -14.49
N GLU A 95 8.93 5.05 -15.79
CA GLU A 95 10.17 4.92 -16.52
C GLU A 95 10.79 6.31 -16.79
N GLY A 96 12.13 6.38 -16.81
CA GLY A 96 12.88 7.59 -17.17
C GLY A 96 12.95 8.66 -16.08
N GLU A 97 12.43 8.40 -14.88
CA GLU A 97 12.39 9.34 -13.75
C GLU A 97 12.79 8.65 -12.43
N GLU A 98 13.87 7.86 -12.44
CA GLU A 98 14.27 6.98 -11.33
C GLU A 98 14.53 7.73 -10.00
N ASP A 99 14.91 8.99 -10.08
CA ASP A 99 15.20 9.85 -8.91
C ASP A 99 14.02 10.69 -8.45
N LYS A 100 12.86 10.55 -9.09
CA LYS A 100 11.68 11.34 -8.80
C LYS A 100 10.62 10.54 -8.06
N ASP A 101 10.11 11.11 -6.98
CA ASP A 101 8.94 10.57 -6.29
C ASP A 101 7.66 10.84 -7.07
N HIS A 102 6.78 9.86 -7.07
CA HIS A 102 5.42 9.97 -7.61
C HIS A 102 4.39 9.70 -6.52
N LEU A 103 3.17 10.18 -6.74
CA LEU A 103 2.08 10.13 -5.78
C LEU A 103 0.97 9.20 -6.24
N LEU A 104 0.52 8.37 -5.32
CA LEU A 104 -0.67 7.53 -5.42
C LEU A 104 -1.66 7.95 -4.33
N LEU A 105 -2.88 8.28 -4.70
CA LEU A 105 -3.97 8.45 -3.74
C LEU A 105 -4.44 7.07 -3.27
N VAL A 106 -4.59 6.91 -1.97
CA VAL A 106 -5.07 5.68 -1.33
C VAL A 106 -6.26 6.01 -0.45
N VAL A 107 -7.36 5.32 -0.67
CA VAL A 107 -8.56 5.42 0.15
C VAL A 107 -8.90 4.04 0.68
N ILE A 108 -8.92 3.88 2.00
CA ILE A 108 -9.26 2.62 2.67
C ILE A 108 -10.53 2.82 3.46
N ALA A 109 -11.55 2.02 3.18
CA ALA A 109 -12.81 2.07 3.91
C ALA A 109 -12.64 1.60 5.37
N GLY A 110 -13.49 2.10 6.26
CA GLY A 110 -13.53 1.74 7.68
C GLY A 110 -12.75 2.70 8.58
N ASN A 111 -13.07 2.65 9.87
CA ASN A 111 -12.47 3.54 10.88
C ASN A 111 -11.09 3.07 11.33
N ALA A 112 -10.86 1.75 11.33
CA ALA A 112 -9.62 1.12 11.74
C ALA A 112 -9.36 -0.14 10.89
N PRO A 113 -9.08 0.00 9.59
CA PRO A 113 -8.86 -1.14 8.72
C PRO A 113 -7.65 -1.94 9.18
N LYS A 114 -7.77 -3.27 9.14
CA LYS A 114 -6.68 -4.19 9.43
C LYS A 114 -5.90 -4.48 8.16
N ALA A 115 -4.62 -4.75 8.33
CA ALA A 115 -3.75 -5.22 7.26
C ALA A 115 -3.05 -6.50 7.69
N GLU A 116 -3.02 -7.47 6.79
CA GLU A 116 -2.27 -8.72 6.97
C GLU A 116 -1.39 -8.96 5.75
N PHE A 117 -0.12 -9.21 6.00
CA PHE A 117 0.79 -9.67 4.96
C PHE A 117 0.49 -11.13 4.62
N THR A 118 0.74 -11.50 3.35
CA THR A 118 0.68 -12.89 2.93
C THR A 118 1.86 -13.69 3.51
N ASP A 119 1.76 -15.00 3.54
CA ASP A 119 2.83 -15.88 4.04
C ASP A 119 4.13 -15.67 3.27
N LEU A 120 4.06 -15.52 1.95
CA LEU A 120 5.24 -15.22 1.12
C LEU A 120 5.86 -13.85 1.44
N ALA A 121 5.04 -12.86 1.77
CA ALA A 121 5.54 -11.56 2.21
C ALA A 121 6.26 -11.67 3.56
N TYR A 122 5.73 -12.43 4.50
CA TYR A 122 6.40 -12.70 5.78
C TYR A 122 7.74 -13.43 5.60
N GLU A 123 7.81 -14.40 4.72
CA GLU A 123 9.07 -15.09 4.42
C GLU A 123 10.14 -14.14 3.86
N ARG A 124 9.75 -13.23 2.98
CA ARG A 124 10.67 -12.19 2.46
C ARG A 124 11.17 -11.25 3.55
N ILE A 125 10.32 -10.84 4.48
CA ILE A 125 10.72 -10.02 5.63
C ILE A 125 11.76 -10.76 6.46
N LYS A 126 11.53 -12.03 6.79
CA LYS A 126 12.47 -12.85 7.56
C LYS A 126 13.83 -13.03 6.87
N GLN A 127 13.80 -13.23 5.55
CA GLN A 127 15.05 -13.34 4.76
C GLN A 127 15.84 -12.04 4.77
N PHE A 128 15.17 -10.90 4.68
CA PHE A 128 15.81 -9.59 4.74
C PHE A 128 16.43 -9.31 6.11
N GLU A 129 15.75 -9.65 7.19
CA GLU A 129 16.26 -9.52 8.55
C GLU A 129 17.48 -10.40 8.81
N THR A 130 17.49 -11.64 8.30
CA THR A 130 18.62 -12.58 8.42
C THR A 130 19.85 -12.18 7.60
N THR A 131 19.65 -11.46 6.50
CA THR A 131 20.79 -11.04 5.62
C THR A 131 21.45 -9.75 6.13
N ASN A 132 20.76 -8.95 6.93
CA ASN A 132 21.26 -7.67 7.45
C ASN A 132 21.73 -7.74 8.92
N ASN A 133 21.73 -8.91 9.53
CA ASN A 133 22.34 -9.23 10.82
C ASN A 133 23.62 -10.05 10.60
#